data_74f4a8738836736da72fa22449c997ea
#
_entry.id   74f4a8738836736da72fa22449c997ea
#
_cell.length_a   1.000
_cell.length_b   1.000
_cell.length_c   1.000
_cell.angle_alpha   90.00
_cell.angle_beta   90.00
_cell.angle_gamma   90.00
#
_symmetry.space_group_name_H-M   'P 1'
#
loop_
_entity.id
_entity.type
_entity.pdbx_description
1 polymer ?
#
loop_
_entity_poly.entity_id
_entity_poly.type
_entity_poly.pdbx_seq_one_letter_code
_entity_poly.pdbx_strand_id
1 'polypeptide(L)'
;QGFISFDVINHQRNHMELYGTKGSMIVPDPNMFGGPVTISKEIGSEWVDHSADAMHLGKVNIINHSGRTNEAPQQSNYRGAGLADLIYAIENNTEHRCNGNLALHVLDLIESTLKAAELGQEITLQTTCNKPAPFTEDQISHIMK
;
A
#
# COMPACT_ATOMS: atom_id res chain seq x y z
N GLN A 1 12.32 -10.80 5.16
CA GLN A 1 11.51 -11.71 5.98
C GLN A 1 10.27 -10.96 6.44
N GLY A 2 9.09 -11.53 6.26
CA GLY A 2 7.82 -10.97 6.71
C GLY A 2 7.17 -11.86 7.76
N PHE A 3 6.45 -11.26 8.66
CA PHE A 3 5.56 -11.92 9.61
C PHE A 3 4.17 -11.33 9.47
N ILE A 4 3.17 -12.19 9.26
CA ILE A 4 1.77 -11.77 9.13
C ILE A 4 0.97 -12.48 10.21
N SER A 5 0.25 -11.72 11.02
CA SER A 5 -0.67 -12.25 12.01
C SER A 5 -2.05 -11.62 11.82
N PHE A 6 -3.06 -12.46 11.69
CA PHE A 6 -4.45 -12.05 11.70
C PHE A 6 -5.10 -12.54 12.99
N ASP A 7 -5.31 -11.64 13.92
CA ASP A 7 -5.93 -11.95 15.21
C ASP A 7 -7.00 -10.91 15.52
N VAL A 8 -8.26 -11.37 15.57
CA VAL A 8 -9.40 -10.51 15.89
C VAL A 8 -9.65 -10.32 17.40
N ILE A 9 -8.89 -10.99 18.24
CA ILE A 9 -9.11 -11.03 19.70
C ILE A 9 -8.15 -10.10 20.43
N ASN A 10 -6.99 -9.82 19.86
CA ASN A 10 -5.95 -8.99 20.47
C ASN A 10 -6.11 -7.50 20.15
N HIS A 11 -5.40 -6.67 20.91
CA HIS A 11 -5.28 -5.26 20.61
C HIS A 11 -4.83 -5.07 19.17
N GLN A 12 -5.64 -4.36 18.39
CA GLN A 12 -5.37 -4.09 17.00
C GLN A 12 -4.09 -3.27 16.86
N ARG A 13 -3.06 -3.89 16.34
CA ARG A 13 -1.82 -3.26 15.98
C ARG A 13 -1.60 -3.46 14.49
N ASN A 14 -2.28 -2.64 13.70
CA ASN A 14 -2.25 -2.72 12.26
C ASN A 14 -1.10 -1.86 11.74
N HIS A 15 0.01 -2.48 11.42
CA HIS A 15 1.15 -1.83 10.78
C HIS A 15 1.97 -2.88 10.04
N MET A 16 2.81 -2.42 9.14
CA MET A 16 3.76 -3.24 8.41
C MET A 16 5.17 -2.79 8.76
N GLU A 17 6.04 -3.73 9.09
CA GLU A 17 7.46 -3.48 9.29
C GLU A 17 8.25 -4.19 8.19
N LEU A 18 9.15 -3.45 7.56
CA LEU A 18 10.03 -3.94 6.51
C LEU A 18 11.49 -3.79 6.95
N TYR A 19 12.22 -4.87 6.89
CA TYR A 19 13.64 -4.91 7.27
C TYR A 19 14.50 -5.25 6.06
N GLY A 20 15.38 -4.35 5.69
CA GLY A 20 16.26 -4.51 4.55
C GLY A 20 17.72 -4.18 4.87
N THR A 21 18.62 -4.51 3.97
CA THR A 21 20.06 -4.24 4.11
C THR A 21 20.44 -2.76 4.05
N LYS A 22 19.51 -1.90 3.62
CA LYS A 22 19.72 -0.45 3.51
C LYS A 22 18.88 0.36 4.50
N GLY A 23 18.28 -0.31 5.48
CA GLY A 23 17.44 0.32 6.50
C GLY A 23 16.17 -0.46 6.78
N SER A 24 15.40 0.05 7.70
CA SER A 24 14.12 -0.51 8.12
C SER A 24 13.02 0.54 7.97
N MET A 25 11.80 0.10 7.74
CA MET A 25 10.65 0.95 7.51
C MET A 25 9.46 0.46 8.34
N ILE A 26 8.73 1.39 8.95
CA ILE A 26 7.44 1.13 9.56
C ILE A 26 6.39 1.88 8.75
N VAL A 27 5.40 1.15 8.29
CA VAL A 27 4.26 1.67 7.52
C VAL A 27 3.01 1.49 8.39
N PRO A 28 2.20 2.55 8.58
CA PRO A 28 0.95 2.45 9.34
C PRO A 28 -0.05 1.54 8.63
N ASP A 29 -1.21 1.37 9.23
CA ASP A 29 -2.28 0.54 8.68
C ASP A 29 -2.57 0.90 7.21
N PRO A 30 -2.27 0.00 6.25
CA PRO A 30 -2.46 0.27 4.83
C PRO A 30 -3.93 0.48 4.43
N ASN A 31 -4.88 0.07 5.28
CA ASN A 31 -6.30 0.28 5.04
C ASN A 31 -6.76 1.71 5.34
N MET A 32 -5.93 2.52 6.00
CA MET A 32 -6.28 3.88 6.41
C MET A 32 -5.81 4.98 5.46
N PHE A 33 -5.11 4.65 4.40
CA PHE A 33 -4.63 5.56 3.34
C PHE A 33 -3.71 6.69 3.77
N GLY A 34 -3.15 6.64 4.95
CA GLY A 34 -2.28 7.71 5.44
C GLY A 34 -1.63 7.36 6.77
N GLY A 35 -0.84 8.29 7.26
CA GLY A 35 -0.09 8.16 8.49
C GLY A 35 1.42 8.22 8.26
N PRO A 36 2.21 8.27 9.34
CA PRO A 36 3.65 8.42 9.24
C PRO A 36 4.31 7.16 8.68
N VAL A 37 5.07 7.30 7.61
CA VAL A 37 6.00 6.28 7.11
C VAL A 37 7.36 6.60 7.68
N THR A 38 7.80 5.82 8.67
CA THR A 38 9.06 6.08 9.34
C THR A 38 10.17 5.16 8.84
N ILE A 39 11.34 5.71 8.64
CA ILE A 39 12.52 4.99 8.14
C ILE A 39 13.69 5.22 9.07
N SER A 40 14.39 4.12 9.39
CA SER A 40 15.72 4.14 10.01
C SER A 40 16.73 3.58 9.01
N LYS A 41 17.74 4.35 8.66
CA LYS A 41 18.72 3.98 7.61
C LYS A 41 19.91 3.17 8.12
N GLU A 42 20.21 3.27 9.42
CA GLU A 42 21.34 2.60 10.05
C GLU A 42 20.94 2.02 11.40
N ILE A 43 21.68 1.02 11.84
CA ILE A 43 21.47 0.42 13.16
C ILE A 43 21.66 1.49 14.25
N GLY A 44 20.63 1.70 15.07
CA GLY A 44 20.65 2.69 16.15
C GLY A 44 20.39 4.13 15.70
N SER A 45 20.12 4.38 14.43
CA SER A 45 19.69 5.71 13.97
C SER A 45 18.24 5.99 14.38
N GLU A 46 17.90 7.27 14.43
CA GLU A 46 16.53 7.71 14.69
C GLU A 46 15.58 7.27 13.57
N TRP A 47 14.33 7.04 13.95
CA TRP A 47 13.24 6.82 13.02
C TRP A 47 12.71 8.15 12.54
N VAL A 48 12.87 8.44 11.25
CA VAL A 48 12.47 9.70 10.64
C VAL A 48 11.18 9.50 9.83
N ASP A 49 10.22 10.39 10.01
CA ASP A 49 8.99 10.38 9.22
C ASP A 49 9.25 10.95 7.82
N HIS A 50 9.03 10.11 6.81
CA HIS A 50 9.16 10.42 5.39
C HIS A 50 7.80 10.56 4.69
N SER A 51 6.72 10.65 5.40
CA SER A 51 5.38 10.78 4.81
C SER A 51 5.22 12.05 3.97
N ALA A 52 5.97 13.11 4.30
CA ALA A 52 5.95 14.36 3.54
C ALA A 52 6.71 14.28 2.20
N ASP A 53 7.63 13.33 2.06
CA ASP A 53 8.46 13.17 0.86
C ASP A 53 7.73 12.39 -0.24
N ALA A 54 6.66 11.69 0.12
CA ALA A 54 5.86 10.94 -0.83
C ALA A 54 4.88 11.87 -1.56
N MET A 55 4.80 11.73 -2.88
CA MET A 55 3.69 12.31 -3.62
C MET A 55 2.41 11.57 -3.24
N HIS A 56 1.55 12.25 -2.52
CA HIS A 56 0.24 11.75 -2.19
C HIS A 56 -0.77 12.11 -3.27
N LEU A 57 -1.75 11.26 -3.46
CA LEU A 57 -2.96 11.56 -4.22
C LEU A 57 -3.80 12.65 -3.52
N GLY A 58 -3.16 13.69 -3.07
CA GLY A 58 -3.76 14.81 -2.42
C GLY A 58 -3.65 14.77 -0.89
N LYS A 59 -3.41 15.93 -0.33
CA LYS A 59 -3.43 16.19 1.11
C LYS A 59 -4.83 16.58 1.56
N VAL A 60 -5.86 16.07 0.87
CA VAL A 60 -7.25 16.49 1.10
C VAL A 60 -7.85 15.62 2.18
N ASN A 61 -8.40 16.27 3.19
CA ASN A 61 -9.27 15.61 4.15
C ASN A 61 -10.54 15.17 3.47
N ILE A 62 -10.65 13.87 3.25
CA ILE A 62 -11.85 13.28 2.69
C ILE A 62 -12.59 12.55 3.81
N ILE A 63 -13.89 12.65 3.78
CA ILE A 63 -14.78 11.84 4.61
C ILE A 63 -14.49 10.38 4.27
N ASN A 64 -14.14 9.57 5.25
CA ASN A 64 -13.92 8.15 5.02
C ASN A 64 -15.24 7.47 4.58
N HIS A 65 -15.10 6.27 4.00
CA HIS A 65 -16.24 5.49 3.49
C HIS A 65 -17.34 5.19 4.53
N SER A 66 -17.09 5.35 5.81
CA SER A 66 -18.07 5.21 6.89
C SER A 66 -18.76 6.53 7.25
N GLY A 67 -18.51 7.58 6.52
CA GLY A 67 -19.11 8.91 6.78
C GLY A 67 -18.53 9.63 8.00
N ARG A 68 -17.50 9.09 8.62
CA ARG A 68 -16.83 9.74 9.73
C ARG A 68 -15.79 10.72 9.19
N THR A 69 -15.82 11.93 9.71
CA THR A 69 -14.74 12.89 9.49
C THR A 69 -13.48 12.37 10.18
N ASN A 70 -12.39 12.30 9.44
CA ASN A 70 -11.10 12.02 10.05
C ASN A 70 -10.71 13.19 10.94
N GLU A 71 -10.56 12.94 12.21
CA GLU A 71 -10.06 13.95 13.16
C GLU A 71 -8.59 14.32 12.89
N ALA A 72 -7.87 13.45 12.20
CA ALA A 72 -6.50 13.71 11.79
C ALA A 72 -6.46 14.37 10.40
N PRO A 73 -5.86 15.55 10.27
CA PRO A 73 -5.84 16.31 9.00
C PRO A 73 -5.09 15.64 7.84
N GLN A 74 -4.59 14.44 8.01
CA GLN A 74 -3.72 13.75 7.06
C GLN A 74 -4.32 12.44 6.52
N GLN A 75 -5.51 12.08 6.91
CA GLN A 75 -6.14 10.85 6.44
C GLN A 75 -7.02 11.14 5.24
N SER A 76 -6.65 10.60 4.10
CA SER A 76 -7.39 10.71 2.86
C SER A 76 -8.02 9.36 2.51
N ASN A 77 -9.13 9.39 1.78
CA ASN A 77 -9.77 8.18 1.30
C ASN A 77 -9.61 8.08 -0.23
N TYR A 78 -8.75 7.19 -0.67
CA TYR A 78 -8.43 6.99 -2.09
C TYR A 78 -9.09 5.76 -2.71
N ARG A 79 -10.18 5.25 -2.13
CA ARG A 79 -10.83 4.02 -2.63
C ARG A 79 -11.28 4.10 -4.09
N GLY A 80 -11.57 5.30 -4.57
CA GLY A 80 -11.91 5.55 -5.98
C GLY A 80 -10.70 5.64 -6.92
N ALA A 81 -9.48 5.75 -6.41
CA ALA A 81 -8.28 6.00 -7.23
C ALA A 81 -8.02 4.91 -8.27
N GLY A 82 -8.25 3.65 -7.94
CA GLY A 82 -8.09 2.55 -8.88
C GLY A 82 -9.08 2.61 -10.06
N LEU A 83 -10.33 3.01 -9.81
CA LEU A 83 -11.32 3.21 -10.87
C LEU A 83 -10.95 4.42 -11.74
N ALA A 84 -10.51 5.51 -11.12
CA ALA A 84 -10.07 6.69 -11.86
C ALA A 84 -8.83 6.41 -12.72
N ASP A 85 -7.88 5.62 -12.21
CA ASP A 85 -6.72 5.15 -13.00
C ASP A 85 -7.14 4.28 -14.19
N LEU A 86 -8.13 3.41 -14.02
CA LEU A 86 -8.68 2.60 -15.10
C LEU A 86 -9.34 3.48 -16.18
N ILE A 87 -10.15 4.47 -15.77
CA ILE A 87 -10.79 5.40 -16.71
C ILE A 87 -9.72 6.19 -17.48
N TYR A 88 -8.75 6.76 -16.74
CA TYR A 88 -7.62 7.46 -17.35
C TYR A 88 -6.87 6.60 -18.37
N ALA A 89 -6.61 5.33 -18.03
CA ALA A 89 -5.91 4.42 -18.91
C ALA A 89 -6.70 4.10 -20.19
N ILE A 90 -8.02 3.95 -20.09
CA ILE A 90 -8.90 3.75 -21.26
C ILE A 90 -8.88 4.99 -22.15
N GLU A 91 -9.04 6.18 -21.60
CA GLU A 91 -9.07 7.44 -22.34
C GLU A 91 -7.74 7.74 -23.06
N ASN A 92 -6.61 7.33 -22.46
CA ASN A 92 -5.28 7.58 -23.00
C ASN A 92 -4.65 6.37 -23.69
N ASN A 93 -5.39 5.26 -23.83
CA ASN A 93 -4.91 4.00 -24.42
C ASN A 93 -3.59 3.51 -23.78
N THR A 94 -3.53 3.54 -22.45
CA THR A 94 -2.39 3.07 -21.65
C THR A 94 -2.81 1.93 -20.75
N GLU A 95 -1.84 1.27 -20.13
CA GLU A 95 -2.12 0.22 -19.15
C GLU A 95 -2.43 0.84 -17.76
N HIS A 96 -3.52 0.40 -17.14
CA HIS A 96 -3.81 0.78 -15.76
C HIS A 96 -2.98 -0.02 -14.76
N ARG A 97 -2.75 0.53 -13.58
CA ARG A 97 -1.81 -0.03 -12.60
C ARG A 97 -2.27 -1.33 -11.98
N CYS A 98 -3.52 -1.40 -11.60
CA CYS A 98 -4.11 -2.60 -11.00
C CYS A 98 -4.67 -3.54 -12.09
N ASN A 99 -3.80 -3.98 -12.99
CA ASN A 99 -4.16 -4.87 -14.09
C ASN A 99 -4.30 -6.33 -13.66
N GLY A 100 -4.79 -7.18 -14.58
CA GLY A 100 -5.02 -8.59 -14.31
C GLY A 100 -3.75 -9.36 -13.92
N ASN A 101 -2.59 -9.00 -14.44
CA ASN A 101 -1.33 -9.65 -14.10
C ASN A 101 -0.94 -9.37 -12.64
N LEU A 102 -1.08 -8.11 -12.21
CA LEU A 102 -0.85 -7.75 -10.82
C LEU A 102 -1.85 -8.44 -9.88
N ALA A 103 -3.13 -8.45 -10.24
CA ALA A 103 -4.16 -9.10 -9.46
C ALA A 103 -3.91 -10.61 -9.31
N LEU A 104 -3.53 -11.28 -10.40
CA LEU A 104 -3.18 -12.70 -10.37
C LEU A 104 -1.96 -12.98 -9.50
N HIS A 105 -0.93 -12.13 -9.58
CA HIS A 105 0.25 -12.27 -8.74
C HIS A 105 -0.04 -12.09 -7.26
N VAL A 106 -0.90 -11.11 -6.91
CA VAL A 106 -1.35 -10.92 -5.53
C VAL A 106 -2.15 -12.13 -5.02
N LEU A 107 -3.00 -12.71 -5.85
CA LEU A 107 -3.74 -13.94 -5.50
C LEU A 107 -2.78 -15.11 -5.26
N ASP A 108 -1.83 -15.35 -6.16
CA ASP A 108 -0.80 -16.38 -6.00
C ASP A 108 -0.01 -16.20 -4.70
N LEU A 109 0.35 -14.94 -4.36
CA LEU A 109 1.03 -14.64 -3.11
C LEU A 109 0.17 -14.99 -1.87
N ILE A 110 -1.12 -14.66 -1.89
CA ILE A 110 -2.06 -14.96 -0.80
C ILE A 110 -2.19 -16.47 -0.61
N GLU A 111 -2.51 -17.19 -1.68
CA GLU A 111 -2.69 -18.65 -1.66
C GLU A 111 -1.39 -19.37 -1.25
N SER A 112 -0.25 -18.94 -1.79
CA SER A 112 1.04 -19.51 -1.44
C SER A 112 1.45 -19.25 0.01
N THR A 113 1.08 -18.10 0.56
CA THR A 113 1.31 -17.79 1.98
C THR A 113 0.50 -18.72 2.89
N LEU A 114 -0.78 -18.92 2.59
CA LEU A 114 -1.62 -19.87 3.34
C LEU A 114 -1.09 -21.28 3.26
N LYS A 115 -0.71 -21.73 2.07
CA LYS A 115 -0.14 -23.05 1.85
C LYS A 115 1.21 -23.22 2.54
N ALA A 116 2.07 -22.21 2.56
CA ALA A 116 3.33 -22.24 3.30
C ALA A 116 3.11 -22.39 4.81
N ALA A 117 2.10 -21.71 5.36
CA ALA A 117 1.73 -21.82 6.76
C ALA A 117 1.18 -23.23 7.10
N GLU A 118 0.36 -23.79 6.23
CA GLU A 118 -0.20 -25.14 6.40
C GLU A 118 0.88 -26.23 6.35
N LEU A 119 1.80 -26.13 5.40
CA LEU A 119 2.83 -27.13 5.15
C LEU A 119 4.11 -26.94 5.98
N GLY A 120 4.29 -25.76 6.60
CA GLY A 120 5.49 -25.41 7.35
C GLY A 120 6.75 -25.32 6.48
N GLN A 121 6.61 -24.98 5.19
CA GLN A 121 7.72 -24.93 4.23
C GLN A 121 7.59 -23.75 3.27
N GLU A 122 8.69 -23.41 2.62
CA GLU A 122 8.72 -22.40 1.57
C GLU A 122 7.92 -22.85 0.34
N ILE A 123 7.18 -21.93 -0.25
CA ILE A 123 6.46 -22.12 -1.50
C ILE A 123 7.00 -21.16 -2.55
N THR A 124 7.37 -21.68 -3.71
CA THR A 124 7.76 -20.85 -4.85
C THR A 124 6.51 -20.34 -5.56
N LEU A 125 6.41 -19.03 -5.73
CA LEU A 125 5.32 -18.41 -6.50
C LEU A 125 5.36 -18.85 -7.96
N GLN A 126 4.21 -19.04 -8.57
CA GLN A 126 4.06 -19.46 -9.96
C GLN A 126 3.95 -18.29 -10.94
N THR A 127 3.67 -17.11 -10.40
CA THR A 127 3.48 -15.90 -11.18
C THR A 127 4.52 -14.84 -10.85
N THR A 128 4.64 -13.88 -11.74
CA THR A 128 5.42 -12.65 -11.52
C THR A 128 4.69 -11.47 -12.16
N CYS A 129 4.94 -10.28 -11.67
CA CYS A 129 4.42 -9.06 -12.29
C CYS A 129 5.47 -7.94 -12.24
N ASN A 130 5.34 -6.99 -13.14
CA ASN A 130 6.14 -5.78 -13.10
C ASN A 130 5.55 -4.82 -12.06
N LYS A 131 6.42 -4.13 -11.32
CA LYS A 131 6.00 -3.06 -10.43
C LYS A 131 5.39 -1.93 -11.28
N PRO A 132 4.13 -1.51 -11.01
CA PRO A 132 3.54 -0.38 -11.73
C PRO A 132 4.32 0.90 -11.45
N ALA A 133 4.38 1.78 -12.45
CA ALA A 133 4.97 3.10 -12.28
C ALA A 133 4.13 3.93 -11.28
N PRO A 134 4.75 4.80 -10.45
CA PRO A 134 4.02 5.75 -9.63
C PRO A 134 3.16 6.67 -10.50
N PHE A 135 2.14 7.28 -9.90
CA PHE A 135 1.40 8.35 -10.56
C PHE A 135 2.32 9.56 -10.81
N THR A 136 2.19 10.17 -11.98
CA THR A 136 2.77 11.48 -12.25
C THR A 136 1.88 12.59 -11.69
N GLU A 137 2.41 13.81 -11.54
CA GLU A 137 1.61 14.96 -11.10
C GLU A 137 0.42 15.25 -12.02
N ASP A 138 0.61 15.12 -13.33
CA ASP A 138 -0.45 15.31 -14.31
C ASP A 138 -1.56 14.27 -14.15
N GLN A 139 -1.20 13.01 -13.96
CA GLN A 139 -2.16 11.93 -13.70
C GLN A 139 -2.92 12.17 -12.38
N ILE A 140 -2.23 12.56 -11.31
CA ILE A 140 -2.86 12.90 -10.04
C ILE A 140 -3.86 14.04 -10.23
N SER A 141 -3.46 15.10 -10.92
CA SER A 141 -4.32 16.25 -11.20
C SER A 141 -5.57 15.88 -12.01
N HIS A 142 -5.46 14.90 -12.89
CA HIS A 142 -6.59 14.40 -13.68
C HIS A 142 -7.53 13.51 -12.85
N ILE A 143 -6.95 12.59 -12.07
CA ILE A 143 -7.70 11.62 -11.25
C ILE A 143 -8.45 12.29 -10.09
N MET A 144 -7.95 13.44 -9.60
CA MET A 144 -8.51 14.14 -8.45
C MET A 144 -9.53 15.24 -8.82
N LYS A 145 -9.85 15.40 -10.09
CA LYS A 145 -10.93 16.30 -10.56
C LYS A 145 -12.29 15.65 -10.43
#